data_0e75a53a1a8c2bd501072a992eb4d742
#
_entry.id   0e75a53a1a8c2bd501072a992eb4d742
#
_cell.length_a   1.000
_cell.length_b   1.000
_cell.length_c   1.000
_cell.angle_alpha   90.00
_cell.angle_beta   90.00
_cell.angle_gamma   90.00
#
_symmetry.space_group_name_H-M   'P 1'
#
loop_
_entity.id
_entity.type
_entity.pdbx_description
1 polymer ?
#
loop_
_entity_poly.entity_id
_entity_poly.type
_entity_poly.pdbx_seq_one_letter_code
_entity_poly.pdbx_strand_id
1 'polypeptide(L)' 'MSIKLLAIELYRAQQNVGHLEAQLEAAPLHASEGVREELRQAQAELEQLRKMLNDKKTSSFVKTHSRLY' A
#
# COMPACT_ATOMS: atom_id res chain seq x y z
N MET A 1 -13.88 3.79 9.23
CA MET A 1 -12.47 3.98 9.55
C MET A 1 -12.08 5.43 9.32
N SER A 2 -11.34 5.99 10.21
CA SER A 2 -10.96 7.39 10.07
C SER A 2 -9.76 7.53 9.13
N ILE A 3 -9.64 8.69 8.54
CA ILE A 3 -8.53 8.95 7.62
C ILE A 3 -7.19 8.84 8.36
N LYS A 4 -7.19 9.25 9.61
CA LYS A 4 -5.98 9.17 10.41
C LYS A 4 -5.53 7.72 10.59
N LEU A 5 -6.47 6.83 10.91
CA LEU A 5 -6.16 5.42 11.06
C LEU A 5 -5.68 4.83 9.74
N LEU A 6 -6.34 5.23 8.68
CA LEU A 6 -5.98 4.74 7.36
C LEU A 6 -4.56 5.16 7.00
N ALA A 7 -4.19 6.38 7.33
CA ALA A 7 -2.85 6.87 7.04
C ALA A 7 -1.80 6.09 7.83
N ILE A 8 -2.10 5.75 9.07
CA ILE A 8 -1.18 4.96 9.87
C ILE A 8 -1.00 3.58 9.27
N GLU A 9 -2.09 2.97 8.85
CA GLU A 9 -2.02 1.65 8.25
C GLU A 9 -1.28 1.67 6.92
N LEU A 10 -1.48 2.74 6.17
CA LEU A 10 -0.77 2.91 4.92
C LEU A 10 0.73 3.01 5.16
N TYR A 11 1.12 3.77 6.15
CA TYR A 11 2.52 3.92 6.49
C TYR A 11 3.12 2.57 6.88
N ARG A 12 2.40 1.81 7.69
CA ARG A 12 2.86 0.48 8.10
C ARG A 12 3.00 -0.45 6.91
N ALA A 13 2.05 -0.40 6.01
CA ALA A 13 2.10 -1.24 4.82
C ALA A 13 3.30 -0.89 3.95
N GLN A 14 3.58 0.39 3.81
CA GLN A 14 4.75 0.82 3.05
C GLN A 14 6.04 0.33 3.68
N GLN A 15 6.12 0.40 4.99
CA GLN A 15 7.30 -0.09 5.69
C GLN A 15 7.46 -1.59 5.51
N ASN A 16 6.36 -2.30 5.57
CA ASN A 16 6.38 -3.74 5.38
C ASN A 16 6.87 -4.12 4.00
N VAL A 17 6.38 -3.42 2.98
CA VAL A 17 6.83 -3.67 1.61
C VAL A 17 8.32 -3.42 1.48
N GLY A 18 8.80 -2.30 2.01
CA GLY A 18 10.22 -2.00 1.96
C GLY A 18 11.06 -3.04 2.67
N HIS A 19 10.56 -3.51 3.80
CA HIS A 19 11.25 -4.54 4.55
C HIS A 19 11.34 -5.85 3.78
N LEU A 20 10.24 -6.22 3.14
CA LEU A 20 10.22 -7.45 2.35
C LEU A 20 11.08 -7.34 1.10
N GLU A 21 11.13 -6.17 0.52
CA GLU A 21 12.01 -5.96 -0.63
C GLU A 21 13.47 -6.16 -0.23
N ALA A 22 13.85 -5.64 0.92
CA ALA A 22 15.22 -5.83 1.41
C ALA A 22 15.49 -7.30 1.71
N GLN A 23 14.50 -7.98 2.27
CA GLN A 23 14.64 -9.40 2.54
C GLN A 23 14.80 -10.20 1.26
N LEU A 24 14.07 -9.82 0.23
CA LEU A 24 14.15 -10.53 -1.05
C LEU A 24 15.54 -10.40 -1.64
N GLU A 25 16.14 -9.23 -1.55
CA GLU A 25 17.48 -9.02 -2.06
C GLU A 25 18.52 -9.88 -1.34
N ALA A 26 18.30 -10.08 -0.05
CA ALA A 26 19.24 -10.85 0.76
C ALA A 26 18.91 -12.32 0.81
N ALA A 27 17.74 -12.73 0.35
CA ALA A 27 17.31 -14.11 0.48
C ALA A 27 18.04 -15.02 -0.50
N PRO A 28 18.39 -16.24 -0.06
CA PRO A 28 18.93 -17.21 -0.98
C PRO A 28 17.85 -17.68 -1.95
N LEU A 29 18.30 -18.29 -3.03
CA LEU A 29 17.41 -18.66 -4.11
C LEU A 29 16.23 -19.52 -3.65
N HIS A 30 16.50 -20.46 -2.77
CA HIS A 30 15.47 -21.38 -2.35
C HIS A 30 14.44 -20.73 -1.42
N ALA A 31 14.78 -19.61 -0.80
CA ALA A 31 13.85 -18.91 0.08
C ALA A 31 13.20 -17.72 -0.60
N SER A 32 13.68 -17.34 -1.77
CA SER A 32 13.22 -16.11 -2.40
C SER A 32 11.77 -16.19 -2.86
N GLU A 33 11.31 -17.39 -3.18
CA GLU A 33 9.94 -17.56 -3.64
C GLU A 33 8.93 -17.23 -2.56
N GLY A 34 9.19 -17.68 -1.34
CA GLY A 34 8.32 -17.36 -0.22
C GLY A 34 8.29 -15.88 0.07
N VAL A 35 9.45 -15.24 0.05
CA VAL A 35 9.52 -13.82 0.29
C VAL A 35 8.82 -13.06 -0.83
N ARG A 36 8.96 -13.53 -2.05
CA ARG A 36 8.32 -12.91 -3.20
C ARG A 36 6.79 -12.93 -3.07
N GLU A 37 6.29 -14.05 -2.61
CA GLU A 37 4.86 -14.21 -2.41
C GLU A 37 4.36 -13.26 -1.33
N GLU A 38 5.10 -13.16 -0.23
CA GLU A 38 4.73 -12.24 0.83
C GLU A 38 4.80 -10.80 0.35
N LEU A 39 5.80 -10.49 -0.44
CA LEU A 39 5.93 -9.14 -0.98
C LEU A 39 4.76 -8.80 -1.89
N ARG A 40 4.34 -9.75 -2.71
CA ARG A 40 3.20 -9.52 -3.58
C ARG A 40 1.94 -9.23 -2.80
N GLN A 41 1.72 -10.01 -1.74
CA GLN A 41 0.56 -9.79 -0.89
C GLN A 41 0.64 -8.45 -0.17
N ALA A 42 1.82 -8.09 0.29
CA ALA A 42 2.00 -6.80 0.96
C ALA A 42 1.78 -5.65 0.00
N GLN A 43 2.23 -5.79 -1.23
CA GLN A 43 2.01 -4.76 -2.23
C GLN A 43 0.54 -4.62 -2.59
N ALA A 44 -0.17 -5.73 -2.67
CA ALA A 44 -1.60 -5.70 -2.94
C ALA A 44 -2.34 -4.99 -1.82
N GLU A 45 -1.95 -5.27 -0.58
CA GLU A 45 -2.55 -4.63 0.57
C GLU A 45 -2.27 -3.13 0.57
N LEU A 46 -1.05 -2.77 0.24
CA LEU A 46 -0.68 -1.36 0.16
C LEU A 46 -1.51 -0.63 -0.88
N GLU A 47 -1.66 -1.25 -2.04
CA GLU A 47 -2.49 -0.68 -3.10
C GLU A 47 -3.92 -0.48 -2.64
N GLN A 48 -4.44 -1.46 -1.94
CA GLN A 48 -5.80 -1.38 -1.46
C GLN A 48 -5.97 -0.24 -0.47
N LEU A 49 -5.02 -0.11 0.44
CA LEU A 49 -5.06 0.97 1.42
C LEU A 49 -4.95 2.33 0.75
N ARG A 50 -4.11 2.43 -0.24
CA ARG A 50 -3.97 3.67 -1.00
C ARG A 50 -5.28 4.03 -1.69
N LYS A 51 -5.91 3.04 -2.26
CA LYS A 51 -7.19 3.26 -2.92
C LYS A 51 -8.23 3.74 -1.94
N MET A 52 -8.28 3.11 -0.78
CA MET A 52 -9.25 3.49 0.23
C MET A 52 -9.02 4.91 0.69
N LEU A 53 -7.77 5.27 0.92
CA LEU A 53 -7.46 6.62 1.35
C LEU A 53 -7.77 7.63 0.26
N ASN A 54 -7.43 7.29 -0.96
CA ASN A 54 -7.68 8.15 -2.10
C ASN A 54 -9.18 8.35 -2.31
N ASP A 55 -9.96 7.30 -2.15
CA ASP A 55 -11.41 7.41 -2.29
C ASP A 55 -12.00 8.34 -1.25
N LYS A 56 -11.50 8.26 -0.03
CA LYS A 56 -11.99 9.14 1.01
C LYS A 56 -11.66 10.59 0.74
N LYS A 57 -10.46 10.84 0.25
CA LYS A 57 -10.08 12.19 -0.13
C LYS A 57 -10.87 12.67 -1.31
N THR A 58 -11.03 11.82 -2.29
CA THR A 58 -11.71 12.17 -3.52
C THR A 58 -13.18 12.45 -3.28
N SER A 59 -13.78 11.78 -2.33
CA SER A 59 -15.19 12.01 -2.10
C SER A 59 -15.46 13.43 -1.59
N SER A 60 -14.48 14.09 -0.99
CA SER A 60 -14.70 15.49 -0.66
C SER A 60 -14.29 16.42 -1.80
N PHE A 61 -13.44 15.95 -2.68
CA PHE A 61 -12.92 16.75 -3.77
C PHE A 61 -13.68 16.64 -5.06
N VAL A 62 -14.25 15.49 -5.26
CA VAL A 62 -14.80 15.11 -6.55
C VAL A 62 -15.71 16.17 -7.14
N LYS A 63 -16.51 16.77 -6.32
CA LYS A 63 -17.48 17.75 -6.82
C LYS A 63 -16.81 18.94 -7.45
N THR A 64 -15.74 19.39 -6.85
CA THR A 64 -15.04 20.55 -7.38
C THR A 64 -14.10 20.14 -8.49
N HIS A 65 -13.42 19.05 -8.27
CA HIS A 65 -12.35 18.65 -9.16
C HIS A 65 -12.86 18.20 -10.52
N SER A 66 -13.93 17.47 -10.51
CA SER A 66 -14.42 16.93 -11.78
C SER A 66 -14.91 18.03 -12.71
N ARG A 67 -15.16 19.20 -12.19
CA ARG A 67 -15.62 20.28 -13.03
C ARG A 67 -14.50 21.05 -13.68
N LEU A 68 -13.30 20.79 -13.27
CA LEU A 68 -12.17 21.45 -13.90
C LEU A 68 -11.89 20.92 -15.28
N TYR A 69 -12.47 19.83 -15.60
CA TYR A 69 -12.28 19.23 -16.93
C TYR A 69 -13.60 19.20 -17.69
#